data_cb09669ad9f2b9496eeed2dff35f3097
#
_entry.id   cb09669ad9f2b9496eeed2dff35f3097
#
_cell.length_a   1.000
_cell.length_b   1.000
_cell.length_c   1.000
_cell.angle_alpha   90.00
_cell.angle_beta   90.00
_cell.angle_gamma   90.00
#
_symmetry.space_group_name_H-M   'P 1'
#
loop_
_entity.id
_entity.type
_entity.pdbx_description
1 polymer ?
#
loop_
_entity_poly.entity_id
_entity_poly.type
_entity_poly.pdbx_seq_one_letter_code
_entity_poly.pdbx_strand_id
1 'polypeptide(L)'
;FNPPFDFPIVFSGNFGEIRANHFHGGLDFKTGGVTGKPVCALADGYISRIRVTHGSGYVLDVVYDNGYSTINRHLSAFVGEIARRVEELQYKEESWEVDITPSPDEYPVKAGQVIALSGNTGYSFGPHLHLDVFETSTGDYVDPLPFFKKNVKDHTAPRAQGIMVFPQPGRGEVEGKQTPTAFSMQRLGKPIVVWGWIGLGIRAYDYMEGAQNRYGVHTVILEVDGKEVFRSVVDRFSYEENRYINSWTKGQYMKSFIAPGNRLRMLHASNDSRGLINIDEERAYQIVYTLMDALGNTSKVRFTVQGKRAEIAMMPPHPVKYVFKWDKTNYLQEPGMELVVPRGMLYEDARLNYAIYADSADISYTYQLNDVVVPLHDYCDLSIGLRHYPVDDMSKYYVARVTSKGGKYGVGGKFDGRFMKVRIRELATYTVAVDTVPPVLTPVGQGQWGRTCLLYTSDAAD
;
A
#
# COMPACT_ATOMS: atom_id res chain seq x y z
N PHE A 1 -19.73 -2.01 18.56
CA PHE A 1 -19.23 -3.35 18.27
C PHE A 1 -18.77 -4.06 19.54
N ASN A 2 -18.99 -5.36 19.62
CA ASN A 2 -18.29 -6.23 20.55
C ASN A 2 -16.87 -6.52 20.03
N PRO A 3 -15.90 -6.80 20.91
CA PRO A 3 -14.58 -7.23 20.44
C PRO A 3 -14.67 -8.62 19.76
N PRO A 4 -13.77 -8.90 18.78
CA PRO A 4 -13.76 -10.20 18.10
C PRO A 4 -13.24 -11.35 18.99
N PHE A 5 -12.66 -11.01 20.16
CA PHE A 5 -12.10 -11.96 21.12
C PHE A 5 -12.54 -11.62 22.55
N ASP A 6 -12.54 -12.61 23.43
CA ASP A 6 -12.85 -12.51 24.85
C ASP A 6 -11.63 -12.24 25.76
N PHE A 7 -10.45 -12.04 25.18
CA PHE A 7 -9.20 -11.73 25.87
C PHE A 7 -8.72 -10.29 25.58
N PRO A 8 -7.77 -9.75 26.36
CA PRO A 8 -7.26 -8.39 26.16
C PRO A 8 -6.71 -8.16 24.76
N ILE A 9 -7.16 -7.10 24.10
CA ILE A 9 -6.81 -6.76 22.74
C ILE A 9 -5.43 -6.12 22.66
N VAL A 10 -4.56 -6.68 21.83
CA VAL A 10 -3.25 -6.12 21.45
C VAL A 10 -3.11 -6.27 19.94
N PHE A 11 -2.56 -5.27 19.28
CA PHE A 11 -2.40 -5.29 17.81
C PHE A 11 -0.97 -5.59 17.37
N SER A 12 -0.81 -6.08 16.16
CA SER A 12 0.45 -6.13 15.42
C SER A 12 0.53 -5.11 14.29
N GLY A 13 -0.61 -4.59 13.84
CA GLY A 13 -0.75 -3.51 12.86
C GLY A 13 -2.04 -2.73 13.08
N ASN A 14 -2.04 -1.43 12.80
CA ASN A 14 -3.22 -0.57 12.90
C ASN A 14 -3.69 -0.08 11.52
N PHE A 15 -4.88 0.53 11.52
CA PHE A 15 -5.48 1.14 10.33
C PHE A 15 -4.59 2.26 9.77
N GLY A 16 -4.51 2.34 8.44
CA GLY A 16 -3.76 3.39 7.74
C GLY A 16 -2.24 3.29 7.84
N GLU A 17 -1.69 2.20 8.40
CA GLU A 17 -0.26 1.96 8.41
C GLU A 17 0.31 1.93 6.99
N ILE A 18 1.45 2.62 6.79
CA ILE A 18 2.09 2.74 5.48
C ILE A 18 2.73 1.41 5.09
N ARG A 19 2.18 0.76 4.08
CA ARG A 19 2.75 -0.42 3.41
C ARG A 19 3.40 -0.01 2.08
N ALA A 20 4.03 -0.95 1.39
CA ALA A 20 4.82 -0.64 0.18
C ALA A 20 4.04 0.09 -0.94
N ASN A 21 2.76 -0.24 -1.14
CA ASN A 21 1.94 0.29 -2.24
C ASN A 21 0.49 0.55 -1.84
N HIS A 22 0.16 0.44 -0.55
CA HIS A 22 -1.20 0.56 -0.04
C HIS A 22 -1.18 0.93 1.44
N PHE A 23 -2.32 1.39 1.96
CA PHE A 23 -2.56 1.51 3.38
C PHE A 23 -3.02 0.17 3.95
N HIS A 24 -2.65 -0.12 5.18
CA HIS A 24 -3.26 -1.21 5.93
C HIS A 24 -4.75 -0.89 6.18
N GLY A 25 -5.65 -1.75 5.67
CA GLY A 25 -7.09 -1.47 5.65
C GLY A 25 -7.83 -1.74 6.95
N GLY A 26 -7.18 -2.37 7.93
CA GLY A 26 -7.85 -2.84 9.14
C GLY A 26 -6.96 -2.84 10.38
N LEU A 27 -7.31 -3.73 11.32
CA LEU A 27 -6.52 -4.02 12.52
C LEU A 27 -6.03 -5.46 12.49
N ASP A 28 -4.77 -5.67 12.83
CA ASP A 28 -4.17 -7.00 13.01
C ASP A 28 -4.17 -7.37 14.49
N PHE A 29 -5.16 -8.15 14.93
CA PHE A 29 -5.30 -8.60 16.33
C PHE A 29 -4.35 -9.73 16.64
N LYS A 30 -3.47 -9.57 17.64
CA LYS A 30 -2.58 -10.65 18.10
C LYS A 30 -3.35 -11.76 18.79
N THR A 31 -2.98 -13.00 18.47
CA THR A 31 -3.59 -14.21 19.08
C THR A 31 -2.62 -14.96 20.00
N GLY A 32 -1.58 -14.26 20.49
CA GLY A 32 -0.56 -14.87 21.36
C GLY A 32 0.39 -15.83 20.61
N GLY A 33 0.54 -15.68 19.28
CA GLY A 33 1.39 -16.52 18.46
C GLY A 33 0.78 -17.92 18.15
N VAL A 34 -0.51 -18.10 18.41
CA VAL A 34 -1.21 -19.38 18.16
C VAL A 34 -2.41 -19.18 17.23
N THR A 35 -2.76 -20.21 16.49
CA THR A 35 -3.98 -20.32 15.67
C THR A 35 -5.13 -20.93 16.47
N GLY A 36 -6.35 -20.91 15.92
CA GLY A 36 -7.51 -21.59 16.48
C GLY A 36 -8.24 -20.83 17.59
N LYS A 37 -7.95 -19.55 17.82
CA LYS A 37 -8.73 -18.73 18.76
C LYS A 37 -10.10 -18.43 18.16
N PRO A 38 -11.22 -18.62 18.94
CA PRO A 38 -12.56 -18.29 18.47
C PRO A 38 -12.67 -16.83 18.06
N VAL A 39 -13.14 -16.57 16.84
CA VAL A 39 -13.46 -15.23 16.31
C VAL A 39 -14.96 -15.03 16.39
N CYS A 40 -15.38 -13.95 17.06
CA CYS A 40 -16.78 -13.64 17.29
C CYS A 40 -17.29 -12.57 16.34
N ALA A 41 -18.57 -12.67 15.95
CA ALA A 41 -19.30 -11.61 15.26
C ALA A 41 -19.39 -10.35 16.13
N LEU A 42 -19.13 -9.17 15.53
CA LEU A 42 -19.05 -7.91 16.26
C LEU A 42 -20.41 -7.34 16.63
N ALA A 43 -21.47 -7.70 15.88
CA ALA A 43 -22.85 -7.28 16.06
C ALA A 43 -23.79 -8.31 15.41
N ASP A 44 -25.12 -8.08 15.51
CA ASP A 44 -26.11 -8.84 14.77
C ASP A 44 -26.01 -8.54 13.27
N GLY A 45 -26.21 -9.55 12.43
CA GLY A 45 -26.14 -9.44 10.98
C GLY A 45 -26.11 -10.80 10.28
N TYR A 46 -25.40 -10.92 9.16
CA TYR A 46 -25.32 -12.15 8.38
C TYR A 46 -23.98 -12.29 7.65
N ILE A 47 -23.58 -13.53 7.34
CA ILE A 47 -22.41 -13.83 6.52
C ILE A 47 -22.76 -13.53 5.06
N SER A 48 -22.06 -12.58 4.44
CA SER A 48 -22.33 -12.12 3.07
C SER A 48 -21.43 -12.77 2.02
N ARG A 49 -20.23 -13.25 2.40
CA ARG A 49 -19.32 -13.95 1.50
C ARG A 49 -18.36 -14.85 2.26
N ILE A 50 -18.06 -16.00 1.68
CA ILE A 50 -17.13 -16.99 2.23
C ILE A 50 -16.09 -17.29 1.16
N ARG A 51 -14.82 -17.12 1.47
CA ARG A 51 -13.74 -17.32 0.49
C ARG A 51 -12.59 -18.13 1.08
N VAL A 52 -11.95 -18.90 0.20
CA VAL A 52 -10.62 -19.46 0.43
C VAL A 52 -9.76 -19.06 -0.76
N THR A 53 -8.70 -18.30 -0.52
CA THR A 53 -7.83 -17.75 -1.57
C THR A 53 -6.36 -17.90 -1.20
N HIS A 54 -5.47 -17.96 -2.18
CA HIS A 54 -4.03 -18.02 -1.93
C HIS A 54 -3.53 -16.78 -1.17
N GLY A 55 -3.99 -15.58 -1.52
CA GLY A 55 -3.51 -14.33 -0.94
C GLY A 55 -3.97 -14.08 0.49
N SER A 56 -5.27 -14.25 0.76
CA SER A 56 -5.88 -13.92 2.06
C SER A 56 -6.18 -15.13 2.94
N GLY A 57 -5.96 -16.36 2.43
CA GLY A 57 -6.31 -17.61 3.12
C GLY A 57 -7.81 -17.80 3.24
N TYR A 58 -8.26 -18.28 4.38
CA TYR A 58 -9.68 -18.37 4.75
C TYR A 58 -10.20 -16.98 5.12
N VAL A 59 -11.28 -16.56 4.47
CA VAL A 59 -11.85 -15.20 4.58
C VAL A 59 -13.35 -15.27 4.79
N LEU A 60 -13.86 -14.49 5.74
CA LEU A 60 -15.27 -14.39 6.04
C LEU A 60 -15.73 -12.93 6.04
N ASP A 61 -16.66 -12.61 5.17
CA ASP A 61 -17.27 -11.28 5.08
C ASP A 61 -18.60 -11.29 5.82
N VAL A 62 -18.83 -10.28 6.66
CA VAL A 62 -20.04 -10.15 7.47
C VAL A 62 -20.65 -8.76 7.26
N VAL A 63 -21.93 -8.70 7.01
CA VAL A 63 -22.72 -7.46 6.98
C VAL A 63 -23.54 -7.38 8.27
N TYR A 64 -23.46 -6.23 8.96
CA TYR A 64 -24.15 -6.02 10.23
C TYR A 64 -25.31 -5.04 10.09
N ASP A 65 -26.32 -5.20 10.95
CA ASP A 65 -27.55 -4.39 10.96
C ASP A 65 -27.28 -2.90 11.31
N ASN A 66 -26.10 -2.60 11.84
CA ASN A 66 -25.70 -1.25 12.25
C ASN A 66 -25.06 -0.41 11.12
N GLY A 67 -25.10 -0.88 9.87
CA GLY A 67 -24.60 -0.16 8.68
C GLY A 67 -23.12 -0.36 8.39
N TYR A 68 -22.45 -1.28 9.07
CA TYR A 68 -21.07 -1.64 8.80
C TYR A 68 -20.93 -3.07 8.31
N SER A 69 -19.83 -3.34 7.61
CA SER A 69 -19.44 -4.68 7.18
C SER A 69 -18.02 -4.97 7.60
N THR A 70 -17.67 -6.24 7.74
CA THR A 70 -16.28 -6.63 8.04
C THR A 70 -15.78 -7.70 7.08
N ILE A 71 -14.45 -7.71 6.88
CA ILE A 71 -13.74 -8.80 6.26
C ILE A 71 -12.74 -9.34 7.28
N ASN A 72 -12.90 -10.62 7.64
CA ASN A 72 -12.03 -11.35 8.56
C ASN A 72 -11.09 -12.23 7.74
N ARG A 73 -9.78 -12.03 7.83
CA ARG A 73 -8.78 -12.73 6.99
C ARG A 73 -7.82 -13.58 7.82
N HIS A 74 -7.06 -14.39 7.12
CA HIS A 74 -6.03 -15.29 7.65
C HIS A 74 -6.57 -16.33 8.64
N LEU A 75 -7.86 -16.64 8.56
CA LEU A 75 -8.51 -17.63 9.43
C LEU A 75 -7.91 -19.02 9.23
N SER A 76 -8.00 -19.89 10.24
CA SER A 76 -7.57 -21.28 10.12
C SER A 76 -8.70 -22.22 9.76
N ALA A 77 -9.94 -21.88 10.13
CA ALA A 77 -11.12 -22.66 9.82
C ALA A 77 -12.40 -21.84 9.95
N PHE A 78 -13.40 -22.23 9.19
CA PHE A 78 -14.79 -21.85 9.43
C PHE A 78 -15.43 -22.79 10.46
N VAL A 79 -16.61 -22.48 10.96
CA VAL A 79 -17.32 -23.30 11.95
C VAL A 79 -18.67 -23.79 11.41
N GLY A 80 -19.17 -24.89 11.98
CA GLY A 80 -20.52 -25.38 11.72
C GLY A 80 -20.79 -25.76 10.25
N GLU A 81 -21.91 -25.28 9.73
CA GLU A 81 -22.36 -25.59 8.37
C GLU A 81 -21.49 -24.96 7.29
N ILE A 82 -20.93 -23.80 7.58
CA ILE A 82 -20.00 -23.11 6.64
C ILE A 82 -18.78 -23.98 6.36
N ALA A 83 -18.20 -24.60 7.41
CA ALA A 83 -17.03 -25.47 7.25
C ALA A 83 -17.34 -26.67 6.34
N ARG A 84 -18.49 -27.34 6.57
CA ARG A 84 -18.91 -28.48 5.76
C ARG A 84 -19.14 -28.10 4.30
N ARG A 85 -19.84 -26.98 4.05
CA ARG A 85 -20.13 -26.52 2.70
C ARG A 85 -18.87 -26.17 1.92
N VAL A 86 -17.89 -25.53 2.56
CA VAL A 86 -16.60 -25.21 1.92
C VAL A 86 -15.85 -26.48 1.57
N GLU A 87 -15.74 -27.44 2.50
CA GLU A 87 -15.09 -28.72 2.26
C GLU A 87 -15.76 -29.50 1.11
N GLU A 88 -17.09 -29.61 1.11
CA GLU A 88 -17.86 -30.26 0.04
C GLU A 88 -17.59 -29.63 -1.33
N LEU A 89 -17.52 -28.30 -1.41
CA LEU A 89 -17.24 -27.59 -2.66
C LEU A 89 -15.79 -27.82 -3.11
N GLN A 90 -14.81 -27.76 -2.19
CA GLN A 90 -13.42 -28.01 -2.51
C GLN A 90 -13.21 -29.41 -3.11
N TYR A 91 -13.86 -30.43 -2.54
CA TYR A 91 -13.80 -31.78 -3.09
C TYR A 91 -14.54 -31.92 -4.41
N LYS A 92 -15.74 -31.31 -4.53
CA LYS A 92 -16.56 -31.38 -5.73
C LYS A 92 -15.89 -30.72 -6.93
N GLU A 93 -15.22 -29.57 -6.71
CA GLU A 93 -14.61 -28.76 -7.75
C GLU A 93 -13.12 -29.06 -7.94
N GLU A 94 -12.58 -29.99 -7.13
CA GLU A 94 -11.16 -30.35 -7.10
C GLU A 94 -10.27 -29.09 -7.00
N SER A 95 -10.72 -28.09 -6.23
CA SER A 95 -10.10 -26.79 -6.07
C SER A 95 -9.93 -26.44 -4.61
N TRP A 96 -8.75 -25.90 -4.26
CA TRP A 96 -8.55 -25.28 -2.95
C TRP A 96 -9.34 -23.98 -2.81
N GLU A 97 -9.41 -23.19 -3.88
CA GLU A 97 -10.07 -21.90 -3.87
C GLU A 97 -11.59 -22.06 -3.91
N VAL A 98 -12.26 -21.27 -3.07
CA VAL A 98 -13.73 -21.23 -2.96
C VAL A 98 -14.15 -19.77 -2.87
N ASP A 99 -15.27 -19.45 -3.52
CA ASP A 99 -15.91 -18.13 -3.44
C ASP A 99 -17.45 -18.31 -3.46
N ILE A 100 -18.08 -18.17 -2.29
CA ILE A 100 -19.51 -18.36 -2.08
C ILE A 100 -20.11 -17.04 -1.63
N THR A 101 -21.22 -16.64 -2.26
CA THR A 101 -22.06 -15.51 -1.83
C THR A 101 -23.42 -16.08 -1.37
N PRO A 102 -23.61 -16.32 -0.06
CA PRO A 102 -24.88 -16.79 0.47
C PRO A 102 -25.98 -15.72 0.36
N SER A 103 -27.25 -16.14 0.43
CA SER A 103 -28.35 -15.20 0.65
C SER A 103 -28.33 -14.64 2.09
N PRO A 104 -28.85 -13.43 2.34
CA PRO A 104 -28.78 -12.79 3.65
C PRO A 104 -29.45 -13.58 4.81
N ASP A 105 -30.40 -14.43 4.50
CA ASP A 105 -31.13 -15.28 5.45
C ASP A 105 -30.48 -16.67 5.68
N GLU A 106 -29.45 -17.02 4.91
CA GLU A 106 -28.83 -18.35 4.96
C GLU A 106 -27.93 -18.55 6.19
N TYR A 107 -27.13 -17.55 6.53
CA TYR A 107 -26.23 -17.60 7.70
C TYR A 107 -26.36 -16.33 8.57
N PRO A 108 -27.48 -16.18 9.31
CA PRO A 108 -27.62 -15.09 10.28
C PRO A 108 -26.61 -15.29 11.43
N VAL A 109 -26.09 -14.19 11.97
CA VAL A 109 -25.19 -14.19 13.12
C VAL A 109 -25.68 -13.26 14.21
N LYS A 110 -25.38 -13.61 15.46
CA LYS A 110 -25.62 -12.79 16.64
C LYS A 110 -24.32 -12.21 17.19
N ALA A 111 -24.42 -11.03 17.77
CA ALA A 111 -23.29 -10.41 18.46
C ALA A 111 -22.65 -11.37 19.49
N GLY A 112 -21.32 -11.56 19.39
CA GLY A 112 -20.58 -12.50 20.23
C GLY A 112 -20.65 -13.97 19.79
N GLN A 113 -21.40 -14.32 18.76
CA GLN A 113 -21.41 -15.69 18.21
C GLN A 113 -20.06 -16.00 17.57
N VAL A 114 -19.51 -17.18 17.87
CA VAL A 114 -18.30 -17.68 17.19
C VAL A 114 -18.60 -17.98 15.72
N ILE A 115 -17.89 -17.33 14.79
CA ILE A 115 -18.09 -17.44 13.34
C ILE A 115 -16.93 -18.11 12.61
N ALA A 116 -15.73 -18.10 13.20
CA ALA A 116 -14.53 -18.68 12.63
C ALA A 116 -13.44 -18.92 13.70
N LEU A 117 -12.31 -19.49 13.29
CA LEU A 117 -11.11 -19.62 14.12
C LEU A 117 -9.97 -18.82 13.52
N SER A 118 -9.24 -18.07 14.37
CA SER A 118 -8.07 -17.28 13.95
C SER A 118 -6.96 -18.18 13.41
N GLY A 119 -6.15 -17.66 12.49
CA GLY A 119 -5.16 -18.48 11.83
C GLY A 119 -3.90 -17.75 11.39
N ASN A 120 -3.27 -18.31 10.34
CA ASN A 120 -2.07 -17.79 9.69
C ASN A 120 -2.07 -18.21 8.21
N THR A 121 -3.25 -18.32 7.58
CA THR A 121 -3.39 -18.75 6.18
C THR A 121 -3.23 -17.57 5.21
N GLY A 122 -2.83 -17.84 3.96
CA GLY A 122 -2.51 -16.81 2.97
C GLY A 122 -1.19 -16.09 3.27
N TYR A 123 -1.05 -14.86 2.75
CA TYR A 123 0.14 -14.03 3.00
C TYR A 123 0.12 -13.48 4.43
N SER A 124 0.65 -14.22 5.36
CA SER A 124 0.72 -13.87 6.78
C SER A 124 2.07 -14.30 7.37
N PHE A 125 2.69 -13.41 8.16
CA PHE A 125 4.00 -13.65 8.79
C PHE A 125 3.90 -14.29 10.19
N GLY A 126 2.70 -14.50 10.71
CA GLY A 126 2.48 -15.12 12.01
C GLY A 126 1.00 -15.10 12.40
N PRO A 127 0.58 -15.95 13.39
CA PRO A 127 -0.82 -16.05 13.78
C PRO A 127 -1.41 -14.72 14.26
N HIS A 128 -2.50 -14.28 13.59
CA HIS A 128 -3.27 -13.09 13.92
C HIS A 128 -4.65 -13.15 13.24
N LEU A 129 -5.55 -12.25 13.61
CA LEU A 129 -6.75 -11.93 12.87
C LEU A 129 -6.56 -10.57 12.22
N HIS A 130 -6.63 -10.51 10.89
CA HIS A 130 -6.79 -9.25 10.17
C HIS A 130 -8.28 -8.94 10.02
N LEU A 131 -8.71 -7.79 10.50
CA LEU A 131 -10.08 -7.33 10.49
C LEU A 131 -10.20 -5.98 9.78
N ASP A 132 -10.74 -5.96 8.57
CA ASP A 132 -11.18 -4.74 7.90
C ASP A 132 -12.60 -4.39 8.35
N VAL A 133 -12.90 -3.09 8.50
CA VAL A 133 -14.26 -2.58 8.70
C VAL A 133 -14.60 -1.60 7.57
N PHE A 134 -15.81 -1.74 7.04
CA PHE A 134 -16.33 -0.90 5.96
C PHE A 134 -17.63 -0.23 6.40
N GLU A 135 -17.83 1.00 5.96
CA GLU A 135 -19.17 1.58 5.92
C GLU A 135 -19.94 0.94 4.75
N THR A 136 -21.00 0.17 5.04
CA THR A 136 -21.68 -0.66 4.04
C THR A 136 -22.25 0.17 2.88
N SER A 137 -22.72 1.38 3.17
CA SER A 137 -23.37 2.26 2.17
C SER A 137 -22.40 2.85 1.15
N THR A 138 -21.15 3.08 1.52
CA THR A 138 -20.12 3.71 0.68
C THR A 138 -19.06 2.72 0.20
N GLY A 139 -18.85 1.63 0.93
CA GLY A 139 -17.74 0.70 0.71
C GLY A 139 -16.38 1.25 1.16
N ASP A 140 -16.35 2.39 1.85
CA ASP A 140 -15.12 2.95 2.39
C ASP A 140 -14.59 2.10 3.55
N TYR A 141 -13.28 1.85 3.55
CA TYR A 141 -12.56 1.39 4.73
C TYR A 141 -12.65 2.46 5.81
N VAL A 142 -12.96 2.07 7.03
CA VAL A 142 -13.00 2.98 8.19
C VAL A 142 -12.10 2.46 9.30
N ASP A 143 -11.46 3.37 10.05
CA ASP A 143 -10.61 2.97 11.19
C ASP A 143 -11.44 2.17 12.22
N PRO A 144 -11.11 0.89 12.45
CA PRO A 144 -11.84 0.10 13.40
C PRO A 144 -11.55 0.44 14.87
N LEU A 145 -10.42 1.08 15.18
CA LEU A 145 -9.96 1.30 16.56
C LEU A 145 -10.95 2.08 17.43
N PRO A 146 -11.64 3.13 16.96
CA PRO A 146 -12.65 3.83 17.73
C PRO A 146 -13.80 2.94 18.24
N PHE A 147 -14.16 1.88 17.52
CA PHE A 147 -15.19 0.93 17.96
C PHE A 147 -14.76 0.10 19.16
N PHE A 148 -13.45 -0.10 19.36
CA PHE A 148 -12.86 -0.90 20.43
C PHE A 148 -12.22 -0.05 21.53
N LYS A 149 -12.43 1.26 21.52
CA LYS A 149 -11.83 2.21 22.49
C LYS A 149 -11.94 1.78 23.95
N LYS A 150 -13.05 1.14 24.34
CA LYS A 150 -13.27 0.66 25.71
C LYS A 150 -12.44 -0.59 26.06
N ASN A 151 -11.93 -1.31 25.05
CA ASN A 151 -11.22 -2.57 25.18
C ASN A 151 -9.71 -2.42 25.04
N VAL A 152 -9.25 -1.24 24.63
CA VAL A 152 -7.83 -0.92 24.41
C VAL A 152 -7.35 0.07 25.43
N LYS A 153 -6.22 -0.23 26.08
CA LYS A 153 -5.52 0.70 26.97
C LYS A 153 -4.30 1.24 26.26
N ASP A 154 -4.28 2.53 26.02
CA ASP A 154 -3.13 3.20 25.44
C ASP A 154 -3.07 4.67 25.89
N HIS A 155 -1.90 5.05 26.41
CA HIS A 155 -1.58 6.42 26.83
C HIS A 155 -0.26 6.89 26.19
N THR A 156 0.19 6.18 25.14
CA THR A 156 1.47 6.43 24.50
C THR A 156 1.28 7.31 23.28
N ALA A 157 1.73 8.55 23.33
CA ALA A 157 1.63 9.45 22.19
C ALA A 157 2.60 9.05 21.04
N PRO A 158 2.22 9.32 19.77
CA PRO A 158 3.08 9.11 18.63
C PRO A 158 4.41 9.85 18.73
N ARG A 159 5.47 9.30 18.10
CA ARG A 159 6.83 9.84 18.15
C ARG A 159 7.39 10.09 16.76
N ALA A 160 7.90 11.30 16.52
CA ALA A 160 8.64 11.63 15.30
C ALA A 160 10.03 10.98 15.30
N GLN A 161 10.47 10.57 14.13
CA GLN A 161 11.77 9.96 13.88
C GLN A 161 12.67 10.81 12.97
N GLY A 162 12.09 11.81 12.30
CA GLY A 162 12.82 12.73 11.42
C GLY A 162 11.90 13.57 10.57
N ILE A 163 12.46 14.63 10.01
CA ILE A 163 11.81 15.56 9.08
C ILE A 163 12.51 15.48 7.73
N MET A 164 11.77 15.67 6.65
CA MET A 164 12.33 15.83 5.31
C MET A 164 11.83 17.16 4.74
N VAL A 165 12.75 17.92 4.16
CA VAL A 165 12.44 19.13 3.39
C VAL A 165 12.50 18.79 1.91
N PHE A 166 11.46 19.19 1.16
CA PHE A 166 11.29 18.95 -0.26
C PHE A 166 11.36 20.27 -1.02
N PRO A 167 12.55 20.74 -1.42
CA PRO A 167 12.65 21.92 -2.27
C PRO A 167 11.92 21.71 -3.59
N GLN A 168 11.20 22.72 -4.06
CA GLN A 168 10.56 22.64 -5.36
C GLN A 168 11.61 22.90 -6.45
N PRO A 169 11.74 22.04 -7.47
CA PRO A 169 12.77 22.15 -8.50
C PRO A 169 12.79 23.54 -9.16
N GLY A 170 13.97 24.19 -9.21
CA GLY A 170 14.17 25.52 -9.77
C GLY A 170 13.51 26.67 -9.00
N ARG A 171 12.90 26.41 -7.83
CA ARG A 171 12.13 27.38 -7.05
C ARG A 171 12.44 27.37 -5.56
N GLY A 172 13.17 26.39 -5.07
CA GLY A 172 13.50 26.25 -3.66
C GLY A 172 14.79 25.49 -3.42
N GLU A 173 15.42 25.75 -2.28
CA GLU A 173 16.59 25.01 -1.81
C GLU A 173 16.57 24.82 -0.30
N VAL A 174 17.30 23.79 0.16
CA VAL A 174 17.55 23.51 1.56
C VAL A 174 19.03 23.22 1.76
N GLU A 175 19.71 23.99 2.61
CA GLU A 175 21.15 23.88 2.88
C GLU A 175 22.00 23.83 1.58
N GLY A 176 21.67 24.68 0.59
CA GLY A 176 22.32 24.76 -0.71
C GLY A 176 21.97 23.64 -1.69
N LYS A 177 20.93 22.82 -1.42
CA LYS A 177 20.53 21.70 -2.27
C LYS A 177 19.11 21.86 -2.77
N GLN A 178 18.86 21.52 -4.03
CA GLN A 178 17.53 21.47 -4.62
C GLN A 178 16.90 20.05 -4.60
N THR A 179 17.46 19.15 -3.79
CA THR A 179 16.95 17.76 -3.65
C THR A 179 16.38 17.53 -2.27
N PRO A 180 15.37 16.64 -2.13
CA PRO A 180 14.80 16.29 -0.84
C PRO A 180 15.88 15.87 0.16
N THR A 181 15.88 16.53 1.32
CA THR A 181 16.93 16.35 2.34
C THR A 181 16.30 15.99 3.67
N ALA A 182 16.75 14.87 4.26
CA ALA A 182 16.27 14.37 5.55
C ALA A 182 17.11 14.90 6.72
N PHE A 183 16.44 15.19 7.83
CA PHE A 183 17.03 15.66 9.07
C PHE A 183 16.61 14.76 10.23
N SER A 184 17.59 14.31 11.04
CA SER A 184 17.29 13.56 12.27
C SER A 184 16.70 14.50 13.34
N MET A 185 16.04 13.94 14.33
CA MET A 185 15.48 14.71 15.46
C MET A 185 16.55 15.51 16.20
N GLN A 186 17.78 14.99 16.33
CA GLN A 186 18.90 15.70 16.95
C GLN A 186 19.32 16.94 16.14
N ARG A 187 19.28 16.87 14.80
CA ARG A 187 19.66 17.99 13.92
C ARG A 187 18.68 19.16 14.04
N LEU A 188 17.44 18.92 14.45
CA LEU A 188 16.40 19.97 14.62
C LEU A 188 16.66 20.94 15.78
N GLY A 189 17.63 20.66 16.64
CA GLY A 189 18.12 21.59 17.64
C GLY A 189 18.83 22.83 17.08
N LYS A 190 19.15 22.84 15.77
CA LYS A 190 19.69 23.97 15.03
C LYS A 190 18.74 24.35 13.90
N PRO A 191 18.61 25.64 13.53
CA PRO A 191 17.81 26.05 12.41
C PRO A 191 18.21 25.35 11.10
N ILE A 192 17.22 25.02 10.26
CA ILE A 192 17.40 24.49 8.90
C ILE A 192 17.39 25.70 7.95
N VAL A 193 18.46 25.90 7.20
CA VAL A 193 18.55 27.02 6.23
C VAL A 193 17.80 26.66 4.96
N VAL A 194 16.89 27.53 4.55
CA VAL A 194 16.01 27.31 3.39
C VAL A 194 15.81 28.63 2.64
N TRP A 195 15.58 28.54 1.32
CA TRP A 195 15.12 29.66 0.51
C TRP A 195 14.11 29.20 -0.56
N GLY A 196 13.08 30.01 -0.81
CA GLY A 196 12.06 29.75 -1.83
C GLY A 196 11.03 28.70 -1.46
N TRP A 197 10.47 28.04 -2.46
CA TRP A 197 9.35 27.11 -2.29
C TRP A 197 9.78 25.73 -1.83
N ILE A 198 9.22 25.30 -0.71
CA ILE A 198 9.46 23.98 -0.12
C ILE A 198 8.16 23.27 0.27
N GLY A 199 8.22 21.96 0.32
CA GLY A 199 7.30 21.13 1.10
C GLY A 199 8.01 20.57 2.32
N LEU A 200 7.26 20.22 3.36
CA LEU A 200 7.75 19.49 4.51
C LEU A 200 7.16 18.07 4.55
N GLY A 201 7.85 17.17 5.21
CA GLY A 201 7.34 15.83 5.49
C GLY A 201 7.92 15.29 6.78
N ILE A 202 7.19 14.38 7.41
CA ILE A 202 7.54 13.81 8.71
C ILE A 202 7.56 12.28 8.64
N ARG A 203 8.58 11.67 9.26
CA ARG A 203 8.59 10.26 9.60
C ARG A 203 8.24 10.12 11.08
N ALA A 204 7.12 9.50 11.36
CA ALA A 204 6.63 9.30 12.70
C ALA A 204 5.91 7.96 12.81
N TYR A 205 5.86 7.43 14.01
CA TYR A 205 5.14 6.20 14.34
C TYR A 205 4.39 6.38 15.64
N ASP A 206 3.29 5.69 15.74
CA ASP A 206 2.58 5.48 16.98
C ASP A 206 3.07 4.22 17.69
N TYR A 207 2.77 4.11 18.99
CA TYR A 207 3.17 3.01 19.87
C TYR A 207 2.04 2.75 20.86
N MET A 208 1.81 1.49 21.20
CA MET A 208 0.78 1.08 22.14
C MET A 208 1.37 0.35 23.34
N GLU A 209 0.75 0.50 24.50
CA GLU A 209 1.10 -0.24 25.70
C GLU A 209 0.97 -1.75 25.48
N GLY A 210 1.93 -2.53 25.98
CA GLY A 210 1.94 -4.00 25.84
C GLY A 210 2.38 -4.52 24.47
N ALA A 211 2.79 -3.65 23.53
CA ALA A 211 3.31 -4.04 22.23
C ALA A 211 4.63 -3.34 21.91
N GLN A 212 5.48 -4.02 21.11
CA GLN A 212 6.73 -3.44 20.58
C GLN A 212 6.60 -2.99 19.13
N ASN A 213 5.40 -3.07 18.58
CA ASN A 213 5.12 -2.73 17.21
C ASN A 213 5.15 -1.21 16.98
N ARG A 214 5.45 -0.81 15.74
CA ARG A 214 5.28 0.56 15.25
C ARG A 214 4.00 0.63 14.48
N TYR A 215 3.18 1.62 14.77
CA TYR A 215 1.88 1.82 14.12
C TYR A 215 1.86 3.09 13.28
N GLY A 216 0.91 3.21 12.39
CA GLY A 216 0.60 4.43 11.65
C GLY A 216 0.07 5.52 12.59
N VAL A 217 0.42 6.77 12.30
CA VAL A 217 -0.08 7.95 13.02
C VAL A 217 -1.44 8.34 12.44
N HIS A 218 -2.46 8.49 13.30
CA HIS A 218 -3.82 8.82 12.87
C HIS A 218 -3.91 10.26 12.33
N THR A 219 -3.38 11.26 13.06
CA THR A 219 -3.46 12.67 12.66
C THR A 219 -2.10 13.33 12.69
N VAL A 220 -1.78 14.03 11.60
CA VAL A 220 -0.59 14.89 11.49
C VAL A 220 -1.05 16.29 11.13
N ILE A 221 -0.66 17.30 11.93
CA ILE A 221 -0.93 18.72 11.66
C ILE A 221 0.40 19.44 11.53
N LEU A 222 0.55 20.26 10.47
CA LEU A 222 1.68 21.15 10.27
C LEU A 222 1.22 22.59 10.45
N GLU A 223 1.89 23.32 11.34
CA GLU A 223 1.72 24.76 11.56
C GLU A 223 3.03 25.49 11.22
N VAL A 224 2.90 26.65 10.60
CA VAL A 224 3.99 27.60 10.33
C VAL A 224 3.63 28.93 10.97
N ASP A 225 4.45 29.44 11.86
CA ASP A 225 4.21 30.68 12.64
C ASP A 225 2.82 30.71 13.28
N GLY A 226 2.38 29.56 13.83
CA GLY A 226 1.11 29.38 14.51
C GLY A 226 -0.12 29.25 13.59
N LYS A 227 0.08 29.21 12.27
CA LYS A 227 -1.02 29.00 11.29
C LYS A 227 -0.94 27.57 10.74
N GLU A 228 -2.07 26.88 10.75
CA GLU A 228 -2.17 25.55 10.12
C GLU A 228 -1.97 25.70 8.59
N VAL A 229 -1.08 24.87 8.04
CA VAL A 229 -0.77 24.82 6.62
C VAL A 229 -1.27 23.50 6.00
N PHE A 230 -1.22 22.43 6.79
CA PHE A 230 -1.60 21.10 6.30
C PHE A 230 -2.09 20.23 7.46
N ARG A 231 -3.02 19.33 7.14
CA ARG A 231 -3.53 18.29 8.02
C ARG A 231 -3.76 17.01 7.25
N SER A 232 -3.38 15.88 7.83
CA SER A 232 -3.87 14.55 7.42
C SER A 232 -4.63 13.90 8.57
N VAL A 233 -5.76 13.26 8.25
CA VAL A 233 -6.56 12.48 9.20
C VAL A 233 -6.83 11.12 8.58
N VAL A 234 -6.19 10.08 9.10
CA VAL A 234 -6.25 8.72 8.56
C VAL A 234 -7.36 7.96 9.26
N ASP A 235 -8.60 8.28 8.92
CA ASP A 235 -9.82 7.71 9.52
C ASP A 235 -10.65 6.87 8.52
N ARG A 236 -10.52 7.16 7.23
CA ARG A 236 -11.20 6.43 6.15
C ARG A 236 -10.55 6.66 4.78
N PHE A 237 -10.70 5.69 3.89
CA PHE A 237 -10.36 5.80 2.47
C PHE A 237 -11.13 4.76 1.66
N SER A 238 -11.33 5.01 0.36
CA SER A 238 -11.89 4.03 -0.57
C SER A 238 -10.80 3.09 -1.11
N TYR A 239 -11.21 1.98 -1.72
CA TYR A 239 -10.29 1.07 -2.39
C TYR A 239 -9.48 1.78 -3.48
N GLU A 240 -10.11 2.67 -4.24
CA GLU A 240 -9.48 3.46 -5.30
C GLU A 240 -8.45 4.45 -4.73
N GLU A 241 -8.69 5.00 -3.55
CA GLU A 241 -7.76 5.94 -2.92
C GLU A 241 -6.48 5.28 -2.39
N ASN A 242 -6.53 3.98 -2.13
CA ASN A 242 -5.48 3.27 -1.41
C ASN A 242 -4.07 3.47 -2.04
N ARG A 243 -3.99 3.49 -3.37
CA ARG A 243 -2.71 3.65 -4.06
C ARG A 243 -2.16 5.08 -4.11
N TYR A 244 -2.93 6.09 -3.71
CA TYR A 244 -2.38 7.45 -3.58
C TYR A 244 -1.31 7.59 -2.49
N ILE A 245 -1.11 6.55 -1.67
CA ILE A 245 0.02 6.44 -0.74
C ILE A 245 1.36 6.63 -1.47
N ASN A 246 1.49 6.15 -2.71
CA ASN A 246 2.69 6.29 -3.55
C ASN A 246 3.05 7.76 -3.87
N SER A 247 2.05 8.62 -3.88
CA SER A 247 2.22 10.06 -4.04
C SER A 247 2.39 10.78 -2.70
N TRP A 248 1.70 10.32 -1.66
CA TRP A 248 1.74 10.96 -0.35
C TRP A 248 3.06 10.71 0.38
N THR A 249 3.70 9.56 0.15
CA THR A 249 4.92 9.20 0.88
C THR A 249 6.19 9.28 0.02
N LYS A 250 7.32 9.47 0.69
CA LYS A 250 8.66 9.19 0.15
C LYS A 250 9.40 8.30 1.14
N GLY A 251 9.51 7.01 0.83
CA GLY A 251 9.88 6.00 1.83
C GLY A 251 8.89 6.04 3.00
N GLN A 252 9.41 6.23 4.21
CA GLN A 252 8.59 6.32 5.43
C GLN A 252 8.22 7.78 5.81
N TYR A 253 8.50 8.77 4.96
CA TYR A 253 8.13 10.16 5.20
C TYR A 253 6.76 10.47 4.60
N MET A 254 5.80 10.89 5.42
CA MET A 254 4.52 11.44 5.02
C MET A 254 4.71 12.90 4.60
N LYS A 255 4.38 13.23 3.37
CA LYS A 255 4.43 14.61 2.87
C LYS A 255 3.32 15.43 3.51
N SER A 256 3.64 16.64 3.95
CA SER A 256 2.69 17.63 4.46
C SER A 256 2.33 18.65 3.37
N PHE A 257 2.21 18.18 2.14
CA PHE A 257 1.73 18.89 0.97
C PHE A 257 1.17 17.86 -0.04
N ILE A 258 0.32 18.33 -0.95
CA ILE A 258 -0.47 17.47 -1.83
C ILE A 258 0.04 17.59 -3.26
N ALA A 259 0.55 16.52 -3.85
CA ALA A 259 0.95 16.47 -5.26
C ALA A 259 -0.24 16.73 -6.19
N PRO A 260 -0.04 17.29 -7.40
CA PRO A 260 -1.14 17.71 -8.28
C PRO A 260 -2.17 16.62 -8.59
N GLY A 261 -1.71 15.40 -8.81
CA GLY A 261 -2.56 14.25 -9.12
C GLY A 261 -3.02 13.45 -7.90
N ASN A 262 -2.66 13.83 -6.68
CA ASN A 262 -3.12 13.15 -5.47
C ASN A 262 -4.53 13.60 -5.07
N ARG A 263 -5.42 12.63 -4.81
CA ARG A 263 -6.83 12.85 -4.48
C ARG A 263 -7.26 12.19 -3.17
N LEU A 264 -6.31 11.87 -2.28
CA LEU A 264 -6.64 11.35 -0.96
C LEU A 264 -7.51 12.35 -0.20
N ARG A 265 -8.71 11.93 0.18
CA ARG A 265 -9.67 12.76 0.94
C ARG A 265 -9.17 13.09 2.34
N MET A 266 -8.31 12.26 2.90
CA MET A 266 -7.72 12.45 4.23
C MET A 266 -6.67 13.56 4.29
N LEU A 267 -6.27 14.18 3.17
CA LEU A 267 -5.26 15.24 3.10
C LEU A 267 -5.91 16.59 2.89
N HIS A 268 -5.63 17.54 3.80
CA HIS A 268 -6.18 18.87 3.78
C HIS A 268 -5.06 19.91 3.79
N ALA A 269 -4.99 20.77 2.79
CA ALA A 269 -4.11 21.94 2.77
C ALA A 269 -4.93 23.20 3.02
N SER A 270 -4.45 24.05 3.92
CA SER A 270 -5.14 25.30 4.31
C SER A 270 -4.72 26.49 3.46
N ASN A 271 -3.81 26.31 2.50
CA ASN A 271 -3.33 27.33 1.59
C ASN A 271 -3.52 26.91 0.12
N ASP A 272 -3.57 27.90 -0.80
CA ASP A 272 -3.76 27.69 -2.24
C ASP A 272 -2.59 26.93 -2.89
N SER A 273 -1.42 26.90 -2.25
CA SER A 273 -0.22 26.17 -2.70
C SER A 273 -0.21 24.70 -2.27
N ARG A 274 -1.37 24.16 -1.84
CA ARG A 274 -1.56 22.75 -1.50
C ARG A 274 -0.57 22.22 -0.44
N GLY A 275 -0.28 23.04 0.58
CA GLY A 275 0.64 22.70 1.68
C GLY A 275 2.10 23.08 1.43
N LEU A 276 2.45 23.58 0.25
CA LEU A 276 3.77 24.17 0.02
C LEU A 276 3.91 25.52 0.73
N ILE A 277 5.13 25.83 1.16
CA ILE A 277 5.50 27.01 1.91
C ILE A 277 6.52 27.81 1.10
N ASN A 278 6.34 29.13 0.97
CA ASN A 278 7.33 30.01 0.38
C ASN A 278 8.16 30.67 1.50
N ILE A 279 9.45 30.42 1.54
CA ILE A 279 10.42 31.03 2.45
C ILE A 279 11.12 32.15 1.67
N ASP A 280 10.58 33.38 1.72
CA ASP A 280 11.01 34.53 0.92
C ASP A 280 11.50 35.72 1.76
N GLU A 281 11.55 35.58 3.09
CA GLU A 281 12.07 36.55 4.02
C GLU A 281 13.27 35.99 4.80
N GLU A 282 14.28 36.85 5.06
CA GLU A 282 15.46 36.49 5.85
C GLU A 282 15.17 36.55 7.36
N ARG A 283 14.30 35.66 7.83
CA ARG A 283 13.88 35.51 9.21
C ARG A 283 13.74 34.05 9.64
N ALA A 284 13.55 33.86 10.93
CA ALA A 284 13.20 32.57 11.50
C ALA A 284 11.69 32.30 11.33
N TYR A 285 11.33 31.13 10.82
CA TYR A 285 9.97 30.59 10.73
C TYR A 285 9.83 29.48 11.78
N GLN A 286 8.79 29.55 12.61
CA GLN A 286 8.52 28.54 13.62
C GLN A 286 7.66 27.44 13.05
N ILE A 287 8.18 26.22 13.03
CA ILE A 287 7.49 25.03 12.53
C ILE A 287 7.06 24.17 13.69
N VAL A 288 5.78 23.78 13.68
CA VAL A 288 5.22 22.86 14.68
C VAL A 288 4.50 21.73 13.98
N TYR A 289 4.90 20.50 14.26
CA TYR A 289 4.12 19.32 13.96
C TYR A 289 3.38 18.86 15.22
N THR A 290 2.08 18.66 15.11
CA THR A 290 1.26 17.97 16.12
C THR A 290 0.90 16.60 15.57
N LEU A 291 1.19 15.55 16.35
CA LEU A 291 0.91 14.15 16.03
C LEU A 291 -0.12 13.64 17.04
N MET A 292 -1.13 12.93 16.55
CA MET A 292 -2.17 12.32 17.39
C MET A 292 -2.42 10.87 16.93
N ASP A 293 -2.66 9.97 17.88
CA ASP A 293 -3.20 8.66 17.62
C ASP A 293 -4.74 8.66 17.54
N ALA A 294 -5.35 7.51 17.25
CA ALA A 294 -6.81 7.37 17.17
C ALA A 294 -7.52 7.43 18.54
N LEU A 295 -6.79 7.34 19.65
CA LEU A 295 -7.33 7.41 21.01
C LEU A 295 -7.19 8.81 21.63
N GLY A 296 -6.46 9.74 20.94
CA GLY A 296 -6.31 11.13 21.33
C GLY A 296 -5.00 11.48 22.05
N ASN A 297 -4.06 10.53 22.21
CA ASN A 297 -2.75 10.83 22.75
C ASN A 297 -1.96 11.70 21.77
N THR A 298 -1.35 12.78 22.27
CA THR A 298 -0.79 13.83 21.43
C THR A 298 0.66 14.14 21.78
N SER A 299 1.49 14.35 20.77
CA SER A 299 2.83 14.89 20.90
C SER A 299 3.10 16.04 19.93
N LYS A 300 4.08 16.87 20.23
CA LYS A 300 4.48 18.01 19.37
C LYS A 300 5.97 18.01 19.11
N VAL A 301 6.32 18.31 17.86
CA VAL A 301 7.69 18.56 17.43
C VAL A 301 7.81 20.02 16.99
N ARG A 302 8.78 20.74 17.54
CA ARG A 302 9.04 22.14 17.22
C ARG A 302 10.45 22.27 16.67
N PHE A 303 10.61 23.03 15.60
CA PHE A 303 11.92 23.38 15.04
C PHE A 303 11.82 24.70 14.27
N THR A 304 12.98 25.23 13.92
CA THR A 304 13.10 26.50 13.20
C THR A 304 13.61 26.27 11.79
N VAL A 305 12.94 26.88 10.81
CA VAL A 305 13.46 27.10 9.46
C VAL A 305 13.98 28.53 9.39
N GLN A 306 15.24 28.71 8.99
CA GLN A 306 15.84 30.00 8.80
C GLN A 306 15.83 30.37 7.33
N GLY A 307 15.06 31.37 6.95
CA GLY A 307 15.13 31.99 5.64
C GLY A 307 16.47 32.68 5.46
N LYS A 308 17.17 32.30 4.43
CA LYS A 308 18.43 32.97 4.02
C LYS A 308 18.43 33.06 2.49
N ARG A 309 18.45 34.28 2.00
CA ARG A 309 18.41 34.54 0.56
C ARG A 309 19.51 33.78 -0.18
N ALA A 310 19.11 33.09 -1.23
CA ALA A 310 20.02 32.37 -2.10
C ALA A 310 19.58 32.56 -3.56
N GLU A 311 20.54 32.54 -4.47
CA GLU A 311 20.26 32.47 -5.89
C GLU A 311 19.96 31.03 -6.27
N ILE A 312 18.68 30.71 -6.50
CA ILE A 312 18.25 29.38 -6.90
C ILE A 312 18.56 29.20 -8.39
N ALA A 313 19.62 28.45 -8.67
CA ALA A 313 19.96 28.13 -10.04
C ALA A 313 18.79 27.37 -10.70
N MET A 314 18.26 27.92 -11.78
CA MET A 314 17.39 27.17 -12.67
C MET A 314 18.26 26.08 -13.31
N MET A 315 18.24 24.88 -12.76
CA MET A 315 18.82 23.75 -13.45
C MET A 315 17.97 23.49 -14.70
N PRO A 316 18.51 23.71 -15.92
CA PRO A 316 17.78 23.31 -17.11
C PRO A 316 17.49 21.81 -16.96
N PRO A 317 16.22 21.40 -17.08
CA PRO A 317 15.91 19.99 -16.97
C PRO A 317 16.74 19.25 -18.03
N HIS A 318 17.42 18.18 -17.64
CA HIS A 318 18.12 17.32 -18.61
C HIS A 318 17.15 17.02 -19.77
N PRO A 319 17.58 17.23 -21.02
CA PRO A 319 16.72 16.92 -22.16
C PRO A 319 16.34 15.43 -22.11
N VAL A 320 15.05 15.16 -22.10
CA VAL A 320 14.51 13.81 -22.14
C VAL A 320 13.61 13.67 -23.38
N LYS A 321 13.59 12.48 -23.97
CA LYS A 321 12.77 12.20 -25.13
C LYS A 321 11.26 12.29 -24.80
N TYR A 322 10.87 11.88 -23.59
CA TYR A 322 9.49 11.82 -23.17
C TYR A 322 9.24 12.54 -21.86
N VAL A 323 8.19 13.36 -21.83
CA VAL A 323 7.63 13.97 -20.62
C VAL A 323 6.16 13.57 -20.56
N PHE A 324 5.83 12.67 -19.64
CA PHE A 324 4.44 12.26 -19.39
C PHE A 324 3.77 13.25 -18.47
N LYS A 325 2.56 13.67 -18.83
CA LYS A 325 1.74 14.61 -18.07
C LYS A 325 0.73 13.86 -17.21
N TRP A 326 0.60 14.24 -15.95
CA TRP A 326 -0.31 13.59 -15.01
C TRP A 326 -1.79 13.81 -15.38
N ASP A 327 -2.11 14.94 -16.00
CA ASP A 327 -3.47 15.36 -16.37
C ASP A 327 -3.88 15.01 -17.79
N LYS A 328 -3.06 14.25 -18.53
CA LYS A 328 -3.31 13.82 -19.90
C LYS A 328 -3.10 12.33 -20.06
N THR A 329 -3.69 11.76 -21.12
CA THR A 329 -3.30 10.43 -21.60
C THR A 329 -1.97 10.55 -22.36
N ASN A 330 -1.03 9.69 -22.02
CA ASN A 330 0.29 9.67 -22.60
C ASN A 330 0.48 8.39 -23.42
N TYR A 331 1.11 8.53 -24.57
CA TYR A 331 1.41 7.46 -25.49
C TYR A 331 2.92 7.37 -25.68
N LEU A 332 3.44 6.16 -25.66
CA LEU A 332 4.83 5.89 -26.00
C LEU A 332 4.83 4.77 -27.04
N GLN A 333 5.29 5.10 -28.24
CA GLN A 333 5.49 4.15 -29.34
C GLN A 333 6.96 4.14 -29.73
N GLU A 334 7.56 2.96 -29.66
CA GLU A 334 8.96 2.72 -30.01
C GLU A 334 9.05 1.43 -30.84
N PRO A 335 10.15 1.19 -31.55
CA PRO A 335 10.33 -0.07 -32.29
C PRO A 335 10.06 -1.28 -31.38
N GLY A 336 9.02 -2.03 -31.70
CA GLY A 336 8.61 -3.22 -30.95
C GLY A 336 7.97 -2.96 -29.56
N MET A 337 7.53 -1.72 -29.26
CA MET A 337 6.86 -1.47 -27.98
C MET A 337 5.78 -0.40 -28.10
N GLU A 338 4.67 -0.64 -27.44
CA GLU A 338 3.57 0.31 -27.29
C GLU A 338 3.15 0.37 -25.81
N LEU A 339 3.03 1.60 -25.27
CA LEU A 339 2.56 1.86 -23.92
C LEU A 339 1.53 2.98 -23.94
N VAL A 340 0.41 2.76 -23.27
CA VAL A 340 -0.61 3.77 -23.03
C VAL A 340 -0.75 3.99 -21.53
N VAL A 341 -0.54 5.24 -21.10
CA VAL A 341 -0.74 5.67 -19.71
C VAL A 341 -1.91 6.64 -19.68
N PRO A 342 -3.12 6.19 -19.31
CA PRO A 342 -4.31 7.03 -19.26
C PRO A 342 -4.16 8.22 -18.31
N ARG A 343 -4.97 9.25 -18.52
CA ARG A 343 -5.09 10.39 -17.61
C ARG A 343 -5.40 9.91 -16.18
N GLY A 344 -4.70 10.46 -15.20
CA GLY A 344 -4.90 10.14 -13.77
C GLY A 344 -4.09 8.94 -13.28
N MET A 345 -3.33 8.27 -14.15
CA MET A 345 -2.43 7.18 -13.72
C MET A 345 -1.14 7.69 -13.09
N LEU A 346 -0.75 8.92 -13.36
CA LEU A 346 0.40 9.58 -12.75
C LEU A 346 -0.06 10.59 -11.69
N TYR A 347 0.75 10.80 -10.67
CA TYR A 347 0.48 11.74 -9.57
C TYR A 347 1.08 13.13 -9.81
N GLU A 348 2.09 13.20 -10.66
CA GLU A 348 2.81 14.39 -11.10
C GLU A 348 3.42 14.14 -12.48
N ASP A 349 3.93 15.18 -13.14
CA ASP A 349 4.62 15.02 -14.42
C ASP A 349 5.86 14.14 -14.26
N ALA A 350 6.02 13.16 -15.15
CA ALA A 350 7.17 12.26 -15.16
C ALA A 350 8.08 12.54 -16.36
N ARG A 351 9.31 12.89 -16.10
CA ARG A 351 10.37 13.02 -17.11
C ARG A 351 11.07 11.68 -17.23
N LEU A 352 10.92 10.99 -18.38
CA LEU A 352 11.39 9.63 -18.54
C LEU A 352 12.84 9.59 -19.02
N ASN A 353 13.71 9.00 -18.24
CA ASN A 353 15.06 8.62 -18.67
C ASN A 353 14.98 7.30 -19.46
N TYR A 354 14.38 7.41 -20.66
CA TYR A 354 14.06 6.31 -21.53
C TYR A 354 15.29 5.79 -22.27
N ALA A 355 15.45 4.46 -22.33
CA ALA A 355 16.48 3.81 -23.12
C ALA A 355 16.01 2.46 -23.68
N ILE A 356 16.56 2.04 -24.81
CA ILE A 356 16.41 0.71 -25.41
C ILE A 356 17.76 0.02 -25.40
N TYR A 357 17.77 -1.22 -24.95
CA TYR A 357 18.94 -2.07 -24.99
C TYR A 357 18.62 -3.31 -25.85
N ALA A 358 19.61 -3.78 -26.59
CA ALA A 358 19.49 -4.98 -27.40
C ALA A 358 20.80 -5.76 -27.43
N ASP A 359 20.70 -7.06 -27.22
CA ASP A 359 21.66 -8.04 -27.67
C ASP A 359 21.10 -8.78 -28.89
N SER A 360 21.97 -9.33 -29.72
CA SER A 360 21.55 -10.12 -30.90
C SER A 360 20.77 -11.37 -30.54
N ALA A 361 21.00 -11.94 -29.36
CA ALA A 361 20.35 -13.13 -28.84
C ALA A 361 19.04 -12.85 -28.08
N ASP A 362 18.71 -11.57 -27.80
CA ASP A 362 17.54 -11.23 -26.99
C ASP A 362 16.22 -11.54 -27.72
N ILE A 363 15.28 -12.15 -26.99
CA ILE A 363 13.92 -12.48 -27.45
C ILE A 363 13.15 -11.21 -27.82
N SER A 364 13.33 -10.14 -27.08
CA SER A 364 12.82 -8.79 -27.35
C SER A 364 13.88 -7.75 -27.04
N TYR A 365 13.68 -6.51 -27.41
CA TYR A 365 14.42 -5.42 -26.79
C TYR A 365 14.13 -5.35 -25.29
N THR A 366 15.11 -4.81 -24.54
CA THR A 366 14.88 -4.40 -23.15
C THR A 366 14.59 -2.91 -23.12
N TYR A 367 13.41 -2.54 -22.63
CA TYR A 367 12.92 -1.15 -22.58
C TYR A 367 13.01 -0.60 -21.16
N GLN A 368 13.94 0.30 -20.94
CA GLN A 368 13.95 1.14 -19.73
C GLN A 368 12.95 2.27 -19.93
N LEU A 369 11.77 2.18 -19.35
CA LEU A 369 10.78 3.28 -19.40
C LEU A 369 11.25 4.45 -18.53
N ASN A 370 11.84 4.13 -17.38
CA ASN A 370 12.56 5.07 -16.55
C ASN A 370 13.64 4.34 -15.72
N ASP A 371 14.69 5.04 -15.32
CA ASP A 371 15.77 4.52 -14.47
C ASP A 371 15.35 4.45 -12.99
N VAL A 372 14.53 5.41 -12.54
CA VAL A 372 13.87 5.40 -11.24
C VAL A 372 12.43 4.96 -11.42
N VAL A 373 12.01 3.97 -10.67
CA VAL A 373 10.63 3.44 -10.76
C VAL A 373 9.62 4.55 -10.47
N VAL A 374 8.70 4.78 -11.41
CA VAL A 374 7.56 5.69 -11.25
C VAL A 374 6.30 4.86 -11.04
N PRO A 375 5.69 4.90 -9.85
CA PRO A 375 4.47 4.15 -9.59
C PRO A 375 3.29 4.73 -10.37
N LEU A 376 2.45 3.85 -10.89
CA LEU A 376 1.19 4.19 -11.54
C LEU A 376 0.03 3.93 -10.57
N HIS A 377 -1.02 4.73 -10.70
CA HIS A 377 -2.20 4.60 -9.83
C HIS A 377 -2.94 3.29 -10.06
N ASP A 378 -3.10 2.90 -11.31
CA ASP A 378 -3.66 1.60 -11.67
C ASP A 378 -2.91 1.00 -12.84
N TYR A 379 -3.39 -0.13 -13.35
CA TYR A 379 -2.79 -0.84 -14.44
C TYR A 379 -2.85 -0.06 -15.75
N CYS A 380 -1.73 -0.10 -16.48
CA CYS A 380 -1.59 0.45 -17.82
C CYS A 380 -1.15 -0.65 -18.79
N ASP A 381 -1.62 -0.58 -20.03
CA ASP A 381 -1.34 -1.59 -21.05
C ASP A 381 0.02 -1.37 -21.69
N LEU A 382 0.88 -2.39 -21.59
CA LEU A 382 2.19 -2.47 -22.24
C LEU A 382 2.19 -3.62 -23.23
N SER A 383 2.65 -3.36 -24.47
CA SER A 383 2.81 -4.35 -25.53
C SER A 383 4.27 -4.40 -25.95
N ILE A 384 4.88 -5.60 -25.97
CA ILE A 384 6.28 -5.81 -26.38
C ILE A 384 6.33 -6.85 -27.51
N GLY A 385 6.90 -6.47 -28.65
CA GLY A 385 7.11 -7.36 -29.81
C GLY A 385 8.31 -8.28 -29.61
N LEU A 386 8.22 -9.47 -30.16
CA LEU A 386 9.28 -10.47 -30.17
C LEU A 386 10.20 -10.25 -31.36
N ARG A 387 11.49 -10.47 -31.16
CA ARG A 387 12.54 -10.47 -32.20
C ARG A 387 12.90 -11.90 -32.61
N HIS A 388 12.89 -12.81 -31.64
CA HIS A 388 13.24 -14.22 -31.81
C HIS A 388 12.24 -15.10 -31.08
N TYR A 389 12.06 -16.31 -31.59
CA TYR A 389 11.11 -17.31 -31.09
C TYR A 389 11.87 -18.62 -30.76
N PRO A 390 12.67 -18.67 -29.68
CA PRO A 390 13.46 -19.84 -29.35
C PRO A 390 12.64 -21.06 -28.92
N VAL A 391 11.35 -20.88 -28.62
CA VAL A 391 10.43 -21.94 -28.22
C VAL A 391 9.11 -21.76 -28.97
N ASP A 392 8.59 -22.86 -29.56
CA ASP A 392 7.34 -22.82 -30.32
C ASP A 392 6.09 -22.58 -29.45
N ASP A 393 6.15 -23.04 -28.19
CA ASP A 393 5.05 -22.87 -27.24
C ASP A 393 5.01 -21.44 -26.68
N MET A 394 4.09 -20.65 -27.20
CA MET A 394 3.90 -19.24 -26.81
C MET A 394 3.42 -19.06 -25.38
N SER A 395 2.87 -20.10 -24.73
CA SER A 395 2.45 -20.03 -23.33
C SER A 395 3.63 -19.91 -22.34
N LYS A 396 4.84 -20.26 -22.79
CA LYS A 396 6.08 -20.15 -22.00
C LYS A 396 6.70 -18.76 -22.03
N TYR A 397 6.19 -17.85 -22.87
CA TYR A 397 6.69 -16.48 -22.95
C TYR A 397 5.97 -15.60 -21.93
N TYR A 398 6.73 -14.72 -21.28
CA TYR A 398 6.19 -13.76 -20.33
C TYR A 398 6.96 -12.44 -20.40
N VAL A 399 6.30 -11.35 -20.03
CA VAL A 399 6.97 -10.07 -19.81
C VAL A 399 7.63 -10.10 -18.45
N ALA A 400 8.91 -9.79 -18.40
CA ALA A 400 9.71 -9.70 -17.20
C ALA A 400 10.03 -8.24 -16.88
N ARG A 401 9.89 -7.86 -15.63
CA ARG A 401 10.50 -6.66 -15.07
C ARG A 401 11.97 -6.92 -14.76
N VAL A 402 12.84 -6.02 -15.19
CA VAL A 402 14.29 -6.11 -14.96
C VAL A 402 14.70 -5.15 -13.84
N THR A 403 15.42 -5.65 -12.86
CA THR A 403 15.96 -4.81 -11.78
C THR A 403 17.28 -4.16 -12.17
N SER A 404 17.73 -3.15 -11.41
CA SER A 404 19.03 -2.51 -11.57
C SER A 404 20.24 -3.47 -11.47
N LYS A 405 20.05 -4.65 -10.86
CA LYS A 405 21.04 -5.72 -10.75
C LYS A 405 20.92 -6.78 -11.84
N GLY A 406 20.02 -6.59 -12.83
CA GLY A 406 19.77 -7.54 -13.92
C GLY A 406 18.86 -8.72 -13.56
N GLY A 407 18.35 -8.80 -12.33
CA GLY A 407 17.34 -9.82 -11.96
C GLY A 407 16.03 -9.62 -12.72
N LYS A 408 15.38 -10.71 -13.13
CA LYS A 408 14.13 -10.71 -13.89
C LYS A 408 13.00 -11.27 -13.02
N TYR A 409 11.87 -10.55 -12.96
CA TYR A 409 10.64 -10.98 -12.29
C TYR A 409 9.52 -11.08 -13.30
N GLY A 410 8.80 -12.18 -13.33
CA GLY A 410 7.64 -12.38 -14.20
C GLY A 410 6.52 -11.39 -13.84
N VAL A 411 6.02 -10.66 -14.85
CA VAL A 411 4.84 -9.80 -14.71
C VAL A 411 3.61 -10.48 -15.36
N GLY A 412 3.84 -11.59 -16.06
CA GLY A 412 2.85 -12.30 -16.85
C GLY A 412 2.84 -11.82 -18.30
N GLY A 413 1.68 -11.90 -18.92
CA GLY A 413 1.48 -11.47 -20.31
C GLY A 413 0.87 -12.57 -21.18
N LYS A 414 0.28 -12.15 -22.29
CA LYS A 414 -0.32 -13.05 -23.27
C LYS A 414 0.07 -12.60 -24.68
N PHE A 415 0.48 -13.55 -25.51
CA PHE A 415 0.79 -13.30 -26.92
C PHE A 415 -0.50 -13.17 -27.74
N ASP A 416 -0.64 -12.12 -28.53
CA ASP A 416 -1.82 -11.86 -29.37
C ASP A 416 -1.61 -12.16 -30.85
N GLY A 417 -0.48 -12.77 -31.21
CA GLY A 417 -0.05 -13.01 -32.58
C GLY A 417 0.98 -11.98 -33.09
N ARG A 418 1.17 -10.86 -32.39
CA ARG A 418 2.12 -9.81 -32.74
C ARG A 418 2.94 -9.34 -31.55
N PHE A 419 2.30 -9.12 -30.41
CA PHE A 419 2.90 -8.61 -29.20
C PHE A 419 2.62 -9.50 -27.99
N MET A 420 3.54 -9.50 -27.04
CA MET A 420 3.26 -9.88 -25.66
C MET A 420 2.58 -8.70 -24.97
N LYS A 421 1.30 -8.86 -24.62
CA LYS A 421 0.49 -7.85 -23.91
C LYS A 421 0.47 -8.13 -22.43
N VAL A 422 0.71 -7.10 -21.64
CA VAL A 422 0.71 -7.17 -20.18
C VAL A 422 0.18 -5.88 -19.58
N ARG A 423 -0.35 -5.95 -18.38
CA ARG A 423 -0.76 -4.78 -17.60
C ARG A 423 0.28 -4.49 -16.53
N ILE A 424 0.84 -3.29 -16.52
CA ILE A 424 1.87 -2.83 -15.58
C ILE A 424 1.34 -1.74 -14.65
N ARG A 425 1.87 -1.67 -13.43
CA ARG A 425 1.54 -0.64 -12.43
C ARG A 425 2.71 0.29 -12.08
N GLU A 426 3.75 0.27 -12.88
CA GLU A 426 4.92 1.16 -12.68
C GLU A 426 5.67 1.36 -14.00
N LEU A 427 6.33 2.50 -14.16
CA LEU A 427 7.27 2.73 -15.24
C LEU A 427 8.65 2.29 -14.75
N ALA A 428 9.11 1.16 -15.23
CA ALA A 428 10.37 0.50 -14.86
C ALA A 428 11.07 -0.03 -16.11
N THR A 429 11.91 -1.03 -16.00
CA THR A 429 12.57 -1.69 -17.13
C THR A 429 11.89 -3.03 -17.41
N TYR A 430 11.56 -3.28 -18.68
CA TYR A 430 10.83 -4.49 -19.13
C TYR A 430 11.48 -5.14 -20.34
N THR A 431 11.35 -6.47 -20.41
CA THR A 431 11.76 -7.31 -21.55
C THR A 431 10.82 -8.52 -21.65
N VAL A 432 10.93 -9.30 -22.72
CA VAL A 432 10.28 -10.62 -22.78
C VAL A 432 11.29 -11.71 -22.46
N ALA A 433 10.86 -12.67 -21.68
CA ALA A 433 11.64 -13.86 -21.31
C ALA A 433 10.83 -15.13 -21.59
N VAL A 434 11.48 -16.28 -21.54
CA VAL A 434 10.86 -17.60 -21.68
C VAL A 434 11.16 -18.43 -20.44
N ASP A 435 10.14 -19.08 -19.91
CA ASP A 435 10.27 -20.09 -18.87
C ASP A 435 10.21 -21.50 -19.49
N THR A 436 11.32 -22.21 -19.40
CA THR A 436 11.45 -23.61 -19.86
C THR A 436 11.73 -24.56 -18.71
N VAL A 437 11.76 -24.08 -17.47
CA VAL A 437 12.06 -24.88 -16.30
C VAL A 437 10.76 -25.40 -15.68
N PRO A 438 10.51 -26.71 -15.68
CA PRO A 438 9.32 -27.25 -15.04
C PRO A 438 9.40 -27.04 -13.52
N PRO A 439 8.25 -26.80 -12.84
CA PRO A 439 8.22 -26.68 -11.39
C PRO A 439 8.62 -27.99 -10.72
N VAL A 440 9.41 -27.90 -9.66
CA VAL A 440 9.79 -29.04 -8.83
C VAL A 440 8.93 -29.06 -7.57
N LEU A 441 8.07 -30.06 -7.44
CA LEU A 441 7.26 -30.28 -6.25
C LEU A 441 8.05 -31.13 -5.25
N THR A 442 8.33 -30.58 -4.08
CA THR A 442 8.94 -31.34 -2.99
C THR A 442 7.94 -31.46 -1.84
N PRO A 443 7.41 -32.66 -1.56
CA PRO A 443 6.47 -32.84 -0.46
C PRO A 443 7.16 -32.62 0.89
N VAL A 444 6.58 -31.76 1.74
CA VAL A 444 7.08 -31.51 3.09
C VAL A 444 6.22 -32.27 4.09
N GLY A 445 6.86 -33.12 4.94
CA GLY A 445 6.15 -33.82 6.00
C GLY A 445 5.17 -34.91 5.52
N GLN A 446 5.39 -35.50 4.36
CA GLN A 446 4.49 -36.48 3.73
C GLN A 446 4.05 -37.65 4.69
N GLY A 447 4.90 -38.04 5.61
CA GLY A 447 4.55 -39.06 6.62
C GLY A 447 3.54 -38.61 7.67
N GLN A 448 3.24 -37.33 7.73
CA GLN A 448 2.25 -36.73 8.65
C GLN A 448 0.92 -36.39 7.95
N TRP A 449 0.82 -36.66 6.64
CA TRP A 449 -0.39 -36.37 5.90
C TRP A 449 -1.50 -37.36 6.27
N GLY A 450 -2.65 -36.82 6.70
CA GLY A 450 -3.85 -37.62 6.94
C GLY A 450 -4.41 -38.17 5.61
N ARG A 451 -5.11 -39.31 5.67
CA ARG A 451 -5.75 -39.93 4.49
C ARG A 451 -6.88 -39.11 3.87
N THR A 452 -7.30 -38.02 4.52
CA THR A 452 -8.48 -37.21 4.18
C THR A 452 -8.16 -35.72 4.07
N CYS A 453 -6.90 -35.34 3.83
CA CYS A 453 -6.52 -33.94 3.71
C CYS A 453 -6.26 -33.58 2.25
N LEU A 454 -6.94 -32.56 1.72
CA LEU A 454 -6.52 -31.90 0.49
C LEU A 454 -5.12 -31.32 0.70
N LEU A 455 -4.20 -31.63 -0.22
CA LEU A 455 -2.85 -31.09 -0.19
C LEU A 455 -2.91 -29.56 -0.34
N TYR A 456 -2.57 -28.88 0.73
CA TYR A 456 -2.31 -27.45 0.67
C TYR A 456 -0.84 -27.24 0.24
N THR A 457 -0.64 -26.84 -0.98
CA THR A 457 0.63 -26.26 -1.42
C THR A 457 0.47 -24.75 -1.40
N SER A 458 1.05 -24.08 -0.41
CA SER A 458 1.32 -22.66 -0.58
C SER A 458 2.43 -22.55 -1.61
N ASP A 459 2.10 -22.27 -2.85
CA ASP A 459 3.06 -21.73 -3.78
C ASP A 459 3.39 -20.30 -3.30
N ALA A 460 4.36 -20.22 -2.41
CA ALA A 460 5.10 -19.00 -2.20
C ALA A 460 6.11 -18.91 -3.36
N ALA A 461 5.60 -18.79 -4.56
CA ALA A 461 6.40 -18.35 -5.66
C ALA A 461 6.43 -16.82 -5.61
N ASP A 462 7.54 -16.30 -5.14
CA ASP A 462 8.30 -15.05 -5.34
C ASP A 462 7.59 -13.80 -5.86
#